data_897cc946f01654407a11040a753d67d2
#
_entry.id   897cc946f01654407a11040a753d67d2
#
_cell.length_a   1.000
_cell.length_b   1.000
_cell.length_c   1.000
_cell.angle_alpha   90.00
_cell.angle_beta   90.00
_cell.angle_gamma   90.00
#
_symmetry.space_group_name_H-M   'P 1'
#
loop_
_entity.id
_entity.type
_entity.pdbx_description
1 polymer ?
#
loop_
_entity_poly.entity_id
_entity_poly.type
_entity_poly.pdbx_seq_one_letter_code
_entity_poly.pdbx_strand_id
1 'polypeptide(L)'
;GQQPAVPAQAGVQQTGSAPGGQAAAVQPMQGGQSVVTGGQAPEAGAVQRPNKNNEVYDEKTFPKELDSGEAASGILEVMPDGYGFIRCENYLPGENDVYVAPSQIRRFGLKTGDILKGNKRIKTQQEKFSALLYISTINGYTVEEASKRKAFEDMTPIFPDERIRLETPGCSVAMRVMDLVSPVGKGQR
;
A
#
# COMPACT_ATOMS: atom_id res chain seq x y z
N GLY A 1 -9.53 48.00 33.59
CA GLY A 1 -8.92 48.21 32.30
C GLY A 1 -9.58 47.34 31.27
N GLN A 2 -10.14 47.89 30.31
CA GLN A 2 -10.88 47.62 29.10
C GLN A 2 -10.70 46.25 28.42
N GLN A 3 -11.83 45.59 28.17
CA GLN A 3 -12.00 44.52 27.18
C GLN A 3 -12.16 45.16 25.80
N PRO A 4 -11.67 44.57 24.72
CA PRO A 4 -12.13 44.90 23.35
C PRO A 4 -13.21 43.94 22.85
N ALA A 5 -14.13 44.55 22.13
CA ALA A 5 -15.40 44.07 21.64
C ALA A 5 -15.26 43.07 20.45
N VAL A 6 -16.29 42.21 20.33
CA VAL A 6 -16.54 41.27 19.23
C VAL A 6 -17.34 42.00 18.14
N PRO A 7 -17.03 41.94 16.84
CA PRO A 7 -17.92 42.40 15.78
C PRO A 7 -18.89 41.30 15.32
N ALA A 8 -20.10 41.76 15.00
CA ALA A 8 -21.30 41.04 14.69
C ALA A 8 -21.30 40.38 13.29
N GLN A 9 -22.14 39.36 13.17
CA GLN A 9 -22.53 38.63 11.99
C GLN A 9 -23.26 39.54 10.97
N ALA A 10 -22.97 39.35 9.68
CA ALA A 10 -23.80 39.80 8.58
C ALA A 10 -24.28 38.60 7.78
N GLY A 11 -25.62 38.58 7.53
CA GLY A 11 -26.38 37.50 6.96
C GLY A 11 -26.13 37.26 5.47
N VAL A 12 -26.39 36.07 5.05
CA VAL A 12 -26.41 35.64 3.65
C VAL A 12 -27.84 35.37 3.23
N GLN A 13 -28.27 36.10 2.22
CA GLN A 13 -29.53 35.91 1.50
C GLN A 13 -29.41 34.75 0.51
N GLN A 14 -30.44 33.91 0.50
CA GLN A 14 -30.74 32.93 -0.54
C GLN A 14 -31.43 33.58 -1.73
N THR A 15 -31.02 33.24 -2.93
CA THR A 15 -31.82 33.20 -4.17
C THR A 15 -31.18 32.11 -5.02
N GLY A 16 -31.82 31.05 -5.51
CA GLY A 16 -33.10 30.89 -6.14
C GLY A 16 -32.87 30.46 -7.58
N SER A 17 -33.50 29.33 -7.97
CA SER A 17 -33.80 28.90 -9.34
C SER A 17 -32.92 27.94 -10.07
N ALA A 18 -33.41 26.69 -10.13
CA ALA A 18 -33.17 25.75 -11.22
C ALA A 18 -33.99 26.13 -12.47
N PRO A 19 -33.62 25.67 -13.66
CA PRO A 19 -34.59 24.92 -14.45
C PRO A 19 -34.05 23.62 -15.04
N GLY A 20 -34.98 22.68 -15.17
CA GLY A 20 -34.85 21.34 -15.68
C GLY A 20 -34.49 21.24 -17.17
N GLY A 21 -33.99 20.09 -17.52
CA GLY A 21 -33.69 19.66 -18.88
C GLY A 21 -33.81 18.11 -18.96
N GLN A 22 -34.72 17.75 -19.78
CA GLN A 22 -35.36 16.46 -20.06
C GLN A 22 -34.44 15.27 -20.28
N ALA A 23 -34.90 14.14 -19.78
CA ALA A 23 -34.47 12.79 -20.14
C ALA A 23 -34.84 12.48 -21.62
N ALA A 24 -33.89 12.01 -22.41
CA ALA A 24 -34.12 11.36 -23.66
C ALA A 24 -33.86 9.88 -23.54
N ALA A 25 -34.89 9.08 -23.58
CA ALA A 25 -34.89 7.64 -23.70
C ALA A 25 -34.41 7.25 -25.12
N VAL A 26 -33.47 6.34 -25.22
CA VAL A 26 -33.13 5.68 -26.48
C VAL A 26 -33.45 4.20 -26.33
N GLN A 27 -34.36 3.75 -27.19
CA GLN A 27 -34.87 2.38 -27.31
C GLN A 27 -33.84 1.42 -27.92
N PRO A 28 -33.93 0.10 -27.66
CA PRO A 28 -33.06 -0.91 -28.27
C PRO A 28 -33.55 -1.30 -29.66
N MET A 29 -32.66 -1.34 -30.61
CA MET A 29 -32.94 -1.98 -31.95
C MET A 29 -32.52 -3.45 -31.91
N GLN A 30 -33.50 -4.28 -32.21
CA GLN A 30 -33.36 -5.71 -32.55
C GLN A 30 -33.02 -5.90 -34.04
N GLY A 31 -32.25 -6.93 -34.32
CA GLY A 31 -32.43 -7.72 -35.53
C GLY A 31 -31.34 -7.59 -36.57
N GLY A 32 -30.64 -8.70 -36.83
CA GLY A 32 -29.79 -8.87 -38.01
C GLY A 32 -28.96 -10.18 -37.93
N GLN A 33 -29.60 -11.33 -38.20
CA GLN A 33 -28.90 -12.59 -38.50
C GLN A 33 -28.24 -12.49 -39.90
N SER A 34 -26.98 -12.90 -39.98
CA SER A 34 -26.37 -13.29 -41.26
C SER A 34 -25.32 -14.39 -41.04
N VAL A 35 -25.69 -15.51 -41.42
CA VAL A 35 -25.14 -16.68 -42.12
C VAL A 35 -23.60 -16.78 -42.21
N VAL A 36 -23.14 -17.92 -41.73
CA VAL A 36 -21.86 -18.60 -41.80
C VAL A 36 -21.30 -18.71 -43.22
N THR A 37 -20.04 -18.36 -43.43
CA THR A 37 -19.16 -19.05 -44.35
C THR A 37 -17.75 -19.12 -43.81
N GLY A 38 -17.21 -20.32 -43.76
CA GLY A 38 -15.91 -20.65 -43.23
C GLY A 38 -14.75 -20.10 -44.05
N GLY A 39 -13.69 -19.78 -43.37
CA GLY A 39 -12.40 -19.44 -43.91
C GLY A 39 -11.38 -19.54 -42.81
N GLN A 40 -10.69 -20.68 -42.72
CA GLN A 40 -9.49 -20.83 -41.89
C GLN A 40 -8.41 -19.89 -42.42
N ALA A 41 -7.97 -18.95 -41.59
CA ALA A 41 -6.71 -18.25 -41.74
C ALA A 41 -5.77 -18.71 -40.64
N PRO A 42 -4.45 -18.88 -40.89
CA PRO A 42 -3.53 -19.52 -39.98
C PRO A 42 -3.25 -18.61 -38.77
N GLU A 43 -3.25 -19.21 -37.59
CA GLU A 43 -2.80 -18.60 -36.34
C GLU A 43 -1.34 -18.14 -36.51
N ALA A 44 -1.16 -16.85 -36.73
CA ALA A 44 0.11 -16.21 -36.47
C ALA A 44 0.26 -16.14 -34.93
N GLY A 45 0.99 -17.09 -34.38
CA GLY A 45 1.40 -17.08 -32.98
C GLY A 45 2.04 -15.72 -32.63
N ALA A 46 1.30 -14.90 -31.93
CA ALA A 46 1.86 -13.73 -31.29
C ALA A 46 2.85 -14.23 -30.22
N VAL A 47 4.11 -14.34 -30.59
CA VAL A 47 5.22 -14.48 -29.67
C VAL A 47 5.20 -13.20 -28.84
N GLN A 48 4.54 -13.26 -27.69
CA GLN A 48 4.67 -12.25 -26.65
C GLN A 48 6.15 -12.24 -26.26
N ARG A 49 6.87 -11.24 -26.74
CA ARG A 49 8.23 -10.97 -26.27
C ARG A 49 8.08 -10.70 -24.78
N PRO A 50 8.72 -11.47 -23.89
CA PRO A 50 8.67 -11.20 -22.46
C PRO A 50 9.21 -9.78 -22.25
N ASN A 51 8.39 -8.94 -21.62
CA ASN A 51 8.79 -7.60 -21.23
C ASN A 51 9.84 -7.75 -20.14
N LYS A 52 11.12 -7.66 -20.48
CA LYS A 52 12.27 -7.88 -19.59
C LYS A 52 12.27 -6.99 -18.33
N ASN A 53 11.43 -5.96 -18.31
CA ASN A 53 11.34 -5.03 -17.19
C ASN A 53 10.41 -5.46 -16.05
N ASN A 54 9.75 -6.62 -16.16
CA ASN A 54 8.78 -7.08 -15.16
C ASN A 54 9.10 -8.48 -14.59
N GLU A 55 10.34 -8.94 -14.75
CA GLU A 55 10.78 -10.20 -14.14
C GLU A 55 10.94 -10.01 -12.63
N VAL A 56 10.33 -10.89 -11.86
CA VAL A 56 10.49 -10.94 -10.40
C VAL A 56 11.57 -11.93 -10.08
N TYR A 57 12.65 -11.43 -9.51
CA TYR A 57 13.81 -12.23 -9.14
C TYR A 57 13.76 -12.61 -7.66
N ASP A 58 14.10 -13.87 -7.38
CA ASP A 58 14.37 -14.37 -6.04
C ASP A 58 15.90 -14.36 -5.82
N GLU A 59 16.33 -14.36 -4.56
CA GLU A 59 17.77 -14.37 -4.20
C GLU A 59 18.55 -15.48 -4.91
N LYS A 60 17.92 -16.62 -5.19
CA LYS A 60 18.56 -17.80 -5.84
C LYS A 60 18.58 -17.72 -7.37
N THR A 61 17.73 -16.90 -7.99
CA THR A 61 17.48 -16.91 -9.44
C THR A 61 17.76 -15.59 -10.12
N PHE A 62 18.19 -14.57 -9.39
CA PHE A 62 18.44 -13.26 -9.98
C PHE A 62 19.72 -13.24 -10.84
N PRO A 63 19.74 -12.48 -11.94
CA PRO A 63 20.96 -12.23 -12.71
C PRO A 63 21.94 -11.36 -11.91
N LYS A 64 23.10 -11.91 -11.58
CA LYS A 64 24.15 -11.18 -10.82
C LYS A 64 24.61 -9.88 -11.48
N GLU A 65 24.47 -9.81 -12.79
CA GLU A 65 24.82 -8.64 -13.61
C GLU A 65 23.92 -7.41 -13.33
N LEU A 66 22.74 -7.63 -12.78
CA LEU A 66 21.80 -6.56 -12.42
C LEU A 66 21.92 -6.09 -10.97
N ASP A 67 22.65 -6.82 -10.14
CA ASP A 67 22.85 -6.49 -8.73
C ASP A 67 23.84 -5.34 -8.57
N SER A 68 23.42 -4.28 -7.89
CA SER A 68 24.31 -3.17 -7.55
C SER A 68 25.24 -3.49 -6.37
N GLY A 69 25.00 -4.58 -5.65
CA GLY A 69 25.67 -4.89 -4.39
C GLY A 69 25.23 -4.02 -3.21
N GLU A 70 24.29 -3.09 -3.42
CA GLU A 70 23.75 -2.24 -2.37
C GLU A 70 22.51 -2.86 -1.73
N ALA A 71 22.53 -2.96 -0.39
CA ALA A 71 21.37 -3.41 0.36
C ALA A 71 20.27 -2.32 0.39
N ALA A 72 19.03 -2.76 0.25
CA ALA A 72 17.85 -1.96 0.54
C ALA A 72 17.23 -2.43 1.85
N SER A 73 16.92 -1.52 2.78
CA SER A 73 16.22 -1.84 4.02
C SER A 73 15.34 -0.68 4.41
N GLY A 74 14.09 -0.96 4.75
CA GLY A 74 13.14 0.07 5.18
C GLY A 74 11.72 -0.47 5.24
N ILE A 75 10.77 0.43 5.38
CA ILE A 75 9.35 0.13 5.48
C ILE A 75 8.68 0.36 4.13
N LEU A 76 7.90 -0.62 3.69
CA LEU A 76 7.15 -0.53 2.44
C LEU A 76 5.94 0.38 2.60
N GLU A 77 5.78 1.30 1.67
CA GLU A 77 4.54 2.02 1.41
C GLU A 77 4.02 1.64 0.02
N VAL A 78 2.84 1.03 -0.02
CA VAL A 78 2.17 0.66 -1.28
C VAL A 78 1.28 1.79 -1.72
N MET A 79 1.46 2.24 -2.95
CA MET A 79 0.67 3.30 -3.57
C MET A 79 -0.65 2.75 -4.15
N PRO A 80 -1.69 3.61 -4.31
CA PRO A 80 -2.97 3.20 -4.88
C PRO A 80 -2.86 2.53 -6.25
N ASP A 81 -1.86 2.91 -7.04
CA ASP A 81 -1.58 2.35 -8.38
C ASP A 81 -0.93 0.95 -8.34
N GLY A 82 -0.68 0.41 -7.14
CA GLY A 82 -0.19 -0.94 -6.93
C GLY A 82 1.32 -1.12 -6.96
N TYR A 83 2.11 -0.10 -7.21
CA TYR A 83 3.55 -0.10 -6.96
C TYR A 83 3.84 0.40 -5.54
N GLY A 84 5.08 0.34 -5.09
CA GLY A 84 5.44 0.82 -3.76
C GLY A 84 6.84 1.41 -3.70
N PHE A 85 7.15 1.98 -2.53
CA PHE A 85 8.47 2.45 -2.17
C PHE A 85 8.89 1.89 -0.81
N ILE A 86 10.14 1.45 -0.72
CA ILE A 86 10.77 1.22 0.58
C ILE A 86 11.25 2.58 1.07
N ARG A 87 10.67 3.07 2.17
CA ARG A 87 11.05 4.29 2.85
C ARG A 87 12.28 3.99 3.71
N CYS A 88 13.41 4.54 3.31
CA CYS A 88 14.68 4.26 3.97
C CYS A 88 14.94 5.18 5.17
N GLU A 89 14.34 6.38 5.19
CA GLU A 89 14.58 7.41 6.21
C GLU A 89 13.25 7.92 6.79
N ASN A 90 13.10 7.83 8.11
CA ASN A 90 12.01 8.46 8.89
C ASN A 90 10.58 8.25 8.36
N TYR A 91 10.32 7.18 7.61
CA TYR A 91 9.00 6.85 7.05
C TYR A 91 8.43 7.88 6.06
N LEU A 92 9.16 8.93 5.76
CA LEU A 92 8.77 9.98 4.84
C LEU A 92 9.41 9.75 3.46
N PRO A 93 8.79 10.29 2.39
CA PRO A 93 9.38 10.28 1.07
C PRO A 93 10.77 10.92 1.06
N GLY A 94 11.76 10.20 0.54
CA GLY A 94 13.16 10.64 0.47
C GLY A 94 13.80 10.33 -0.87
N GLU A 95 14.99 10.86 -1.10
CA GLU A 95 15.75 10.62 -2.34
C GLU A 95 16.35 9.21 -2.42
N ASN A 96 16.55 8.58 -1.25
CA ASN A 96 17.11 7.23 -1.13
C ASN A 96 16.06 6.12 -1.18
N ASP A 97 14.79 6.48 -1.42
CA ASP A 97 13.70 5.51 -1.50
C ASP A 97 13.92 4.51 -2.64
N VAL A 98 13.52 3.27 -2.40
CA VAL A 98 13.71 2.18 -3.35
C VAL A 98 12.35 1.77 -3.92
N TYR A 99 12.22 1.84 -5.24
CA TYR A 99 11.01 1.45 -5.95
C TYR A 99 10.79 -0.05 -5.88
N VAL A 100 9.55 -0.47 -5.59
CA VAL A 100 9.10 -1.86 -5.55
C VAL A 100 8.06 -2.08 -6.64
N ALA A 101 8.31 -3.04 -7.52
CA ALA A 101 7.42 -3.31 -8.65
C ALA A 101 6.10 -3.95 -8.20
N PRO A 102 4.97 -3.68 -8.90
CA PRO A 102 3.67 -4.30 -8.61
C PRO A 102 3.69 -5.83 -8.67
N SER A 103 4.54 -6.40 -9.50
CA SER A 103 4.72 -7.86 -9.61
C SER A 103 5.28 -8.46 -8.32
N GLN A 104 6.25 -7.80 -7.68
CA GLN A 104 6.81 -8.22 -6.40
C GLN A 104 5.77 -8.09 -5.28
N ILE A 105 5.04 -6.97 -5.24
CA ILE A 105 3.99 -6.74 -4.23
C ILE A 105 2.94 -7.83 -4.30
N ARG A 106 2.43 -8.15 -5.51
CA ARG A 106 1.41 -9.20 -5.68
C ARG A 106 1.96 -10.60 -5.41
N ARG A 107 3.17 -10.91 -5.88
CA ARG A 107 3.76 -12.24 -5.72
C ARG A 107 3.96 -12.62 -4.25
N PHE A 108 4.47 -11.69 -3.46
CA PHE A 108 4.82 -11.93 -2.06
C PHE A 108 3.74 -11.46 -1.07
N GLY A 109 2.60 -10.98 -1.57
CA GLY A 109 1.50 -10.48 -0.73
C GLY A 109 1.92 -9.34 0.20
N LEU A 110 2.77 -8.43 -0.31
CA LEU A 110 3.31 -7.32 0.48
C LEU A 110 2.22 -6.30 0.79
N LYS A 111 2.29 -5.73 1.98
CA LYS A 111 1.37 -4.69 2.45
C LYS A 111 2.16 -3.48 2.96
N THR A 112 1.50 -2.32 2.95
CA THR A 112 2.05 -1.12 3.60
C THR A 112 2.35 -1.41 5.07
N GLY A 113 3.54 -1.01 5.50
CA GLY A 113 4.04 -1.28 6.85
C GLY A 113 4.97 -2.49 6.95
N ASP A 114 5.11 -3.31 5.90
CA ASP A 114 6.07 -4.41 5.90
C ASP A 114 7.52 -3.88 5.90
N ILE A 115 8.35 -4.45 6.75
CA ILE A 115 9.79 -4.19 6.79
C ILE A 115 10.44 -5.11 5.77
N LEU A 116 10.99 -4.53 4.72
CA LEU A 116 11.67 -5.26 3.65
C LEU A 116 13.18 -5.12 3.77
N LYS A 117 13.88 -6.21 3.50
CA LYS A 117 15.33 -6.21 3.22
C LYS A 117 15.58 -6.95 1.93
N GLY A 118 16.49 -6.43 1.13
CA GLY A 118 16.85 -7.01 -0.16
C GLY A 118 18.00 -6.24 -0.80
N ASN A 119 18.22 -6.45 -2.09
CA ASN A 119 19.24 -5.74 -2.85
C ASN A 119 18.63 -4.84 -3.91
N LYS A 120 19.31 -3.74 -4.17
CA LYS A 120 18.95 -2.78 -5.22
C LYS A 120 19.46 -3.27 -6.57
N ARG A 121 18.70 -3.00 -7.62
CA ARG A 121 19.15 -3.14 -9.00
C ARG A 121 20.07 -1.98 -9.37
N ILE A 122 21.02 -2.23 -10.26
CA ILE A 122 21.84 -1.18 -10.88
C ILE A 122 20.89 -0.14 -11.51
N LYS A 123 21.06 1.12 -11.09
CA LYS A 123 20.22 2.23 -11.55
C LYS A 123 20.58 2.63 -12.96
N THR A 124 19.58 2.77 -13.83
CA THR A 124 19.75 3.32 -15.16
C THR A 124 19.74 4.85 -15.11
N GLN A 125 20.43 5.51 -16.01
CA GLN A 125 20.55 7.00 -16.03
C GLN A 125 19.18 7.73 -16.11
N GLN A 126 18.15 7.07 -16.61
CA GLN A 126 16.81 7.64 -16.77
C GLN A 126 15.90 7.42 -15.55
N GLU A 127 16.33 6.60 -14.60
CA GLU A 127 15.53 6.28 -13.40
C GLU A 127 15.81 7.28 -12.28
N LYS A 128 14.76 7.85 -11.71
CA LYS A 128 14.87 8.75 -10.55
C LYS A 128 15.24 7.98 -9.28
N PHE A 129 14.61 6.83 -9.05
CA PHE A 129 14.82 5.99 -7.87
C PHE A 129 15.49 4.68 -8.24
N SER A 130 16.26 4.11 -7.32
CA SER A 130 16.75 2.74 -7.45
C SER A 130 15.58 1.76 -7.36
N ALA A 131 15.61 0.66 -8.09
CA ALA A 131 14.58 -0.36 -8.01
C ALA A 131 15.05 -1.55 -7.17
N LEU A 132 14.13 -2.19 -6.46
CA LEU A 132 14.39 -3.41 -5.72
C LEU A 132 14.59 -4.57 -6.71
N LEU A 133 15.72 -5.26 -6.62
CA LEU A 133 16.04 -6.42 -7.46
C LEU A 133 15.35 -7.67 -6.90
N TYR A 134 15.63 -8.01 -5.66
CA TYR A 134 15.03 -9.14 -4.95
C TYR A 134 14.86 -8.84 -3.46
N ILE A 135 14.02 -9.63 -2.82
CA ILE A 135 13.71 -9.53 -1.39
C ILE A 135 14.39 -10.70 -0.67
N SER A 136 15.18 -10.40 0.35
CA SER A 136 15.81 -11.40 1.21
C SER A 136 14.91 -11.73 2.41
N THR A 137 14.36 -10.73 3.08
CA THR A 137 13.49 -10.94 4.24
C THR A 137 12.31 -9.97 4.26
N ILE A 138 11.19 -10.43 4.82
CA ILE A 138 9.97 -9.66 5.07
C ILE A 138 9.67 -9.74 6.57
N ASN A 139 9.67 -8.61 7.26
CA ASN A 139 9.45 -8.54 8.71
C ASN A 139 10.43 -9.42 9.53
N GLY A 140 11.64 -9.66 9.01
CA GLY A 140 12.65 -10.50 9.64
C GLY A 140 12.51 -12.00 9.37
N TYR A 141 11.46 -12.44 8.68
CA TYR A 141 11.23 -13.82 8.27
C TYR A 141 11.69 -14.04 6.83
N THR A 142 11.90 -15.32 6.47
CA THR A 142 12.14 -15.68 5.07
C THR A 142 10.91 -15.37 4.21
N VAL A 143 11.10 -15.17 2.92
CA VAL A 143 10.00 -14.88 1.98
C VAL A 143 8.94 -15.98 1.99
N GLU A 144 9.39 -17.25 2.12
CA GLU A 144 8.49 -18.41 2.14
C GLU A 144 7.62 -18.46 3.41
N GLU A 145 8.17 -18.11 4.56
CA GLU A 145 7.44 -18.03 5.82
C GLU A 145 6.47 -16.83 5.83
N ALA A 146 6.96 -15.68 5.39
CA ALA A 146 6.15 -14.45 5.33
C ALA A 146 4.95 -14.59 4.39
N SER A 147 5.06 -15.32 3.29
CA SER A 147 3.95 -15.54 2.35
C SER A 147 2.80 -16.40 2.93
N LYS A 148 3.09 -17.20 3.95
CA LYS A 148 2.08 -18.04 4.64
C LYS A 148 1.32 -17.30 5.73
N ARG A 149 1.67 -16.05 6.01
CA ARG A 149 0.99 -15.24 7.05
C ARG A 149 -0.48 -15.03 6.72
N LYS A 150 -1.32 -15.10 7.76
CA LYS A 150 -2.72 -14.71 7.63
C LYS A 150 -2.82 -13.19 7.51
N ALA A 151 -3.78 -12.72 6.73
CA ALA A 151 -4.08 -11.29 6.70
C ALA A 151 -4.64 -10.85 8.08
N PHE A 152 -4.37 -9.60 8.45
CA PHE A 152 -4.83 -9.07 9.75
C PHE A 152 -6.36 -9.15 9.87
N GLU A 153 -7.05 -8.92 8.78
CA GLU A 153 -8.51 -8.94 8.68
C GLU A 153 -9.10 -10.32 8.93
N ASP A 154 -8.31 -11.39 8.65
CA ASP A 154 -8.72 -12.79 8.82
C ASP A 154 -8.35 -13.36 10.20
N MET A 155 -7.71 -12.54 11.06
CA MET A 155 -7.35 -12.98 12.41
C MET A 155 -8.53 -12.85 13.36
N THR A 156 -8.67 -13.85 14.24
CA THR A 156 -9.68 -13.81 15.30
C THR A 156 -9.34 -12.71 16.30
N PRO A 157 -10.23 -11.74 16.55
CA PRO A 157 -10.01 -10.73 17.57
C PRO A 157 -10.01 -11.38 18.95
N ILE A 158 -8.98 -11.08 19.75
CA ILE A 158 -8.83 -11.55 21.13
C ILE A 158 -8.89 -10.34 22.04
N PHE A 159 -9.70 -10.44 23.10
CA PHE A 159 -9.70 -9.42 24.16
C PHE A 159 -8.34 -9.39 24.85
N PRO A 160 -7.82 -8.20 25.24
CA PRO A 160 -6.57 -8.08 25.95
C PRO A 160 -6.66 -8.78 27.31
N ASP A 161 -5.87 -9.81 27.52
CA ASP A 161 -5.79 -10.60 28.76
C ASP A 161 -4.52 -10.28 29.57
N GLU A 162 -3.53 -9.64 28.97
CA GLU A 162 -2.32 -9.23 29.62
C GLU A 162 -2.35 -7.74 30.02
N ARG A 163 -2.41 -7.47 31.32
CA ARG A 163 -2.49 -6.11 31.87
C ARG A 163 -1.16 -5.38 31.76
N ILE A 164 -1.20 -4.13 31.30
CA ILE A 164 -0.08 -3.19 31.38
C ILE A 164 -0.14 -2.52 32.75
N ARG A 165 0.87 -2.71 33.57
CA ARG A 165 0.96 -2.11 34.89
C ARG A 165 1.53 -0.70 34.77
N LEU A 166 0.69 0.31 35.00
CA LEU A 166 1.08 1.72 34.93
C LEU A 166 1.66 2.22 36.27
N GLU A 167 1.24 1.61 37.36
CA GLU A 167 1.76 1.93 38.71
C GLU A 167 3.16 1.31 38.87
N THR A 168 4.17 2.16 38.82
CA THR A 168 5.58 1.83 39.06
C THR A 168 6.14 2.74 40.12
N PRO A 169 7.25 2.36 40.81
CA PRO A 169 7.90 3.26 41.79
C PRO A 169 8.24 4.62 41.15
N GLY A 170 7.75 5.71 41.73
CA GLY A 170 7.95 7.07 41.24
C GLY A 170 6.93 7.53 40.16
N CYS A 171 5.91 6.73 39.85
CA CYS A 171 4.87 7.15 38.92
C CYS A 171 4.00 8.27 39.46
N SER A 172 3.34 9.03 38.60
CA SER A 172 2.39 10.06 38.94
C SER A 172 1.11 9.49 39.57
N VAL A 173 0.40 10.30 40.35
CA VAL A 173 -0.91 9.91 40.92
C VAL A 173 -1.91 9.57 39.83
N ALA A 174 -1.84 10.24 38.66
CA ALA A 174 -2.69 9.95 37.52
C ALA A 174 -2.53 8.50 37.02
N MET A 175 -1.30 7.99 36.95
CA MET A 175 -1.01 6.60 36.57
C MET A 175 -1.64 5.59 37.52
N ARG A 176 -1.58 5.87 38.81
CA ARG A 176 -2.20 5.03 39.86
C ARG A 176 -3.74 5.02 39.72
N VAL A 177 -4.31 6.21 39.52
CA VAL A 177 -5.76 6.34 39.34
C VAL A 177 -6.22 5.58 38.09
N MET A 178 -5.49 5.70 36.98
CA MET A 178 -5.80 4.94 35.74
C MET A 178 -5.72 3.44 35.97
N ASP A 179 -4.70 2.97 36.64
CA ASP A 179 -4.52 1.55 36.91
C ASP A 179 -5.63 0.96 37.80
N LEU A 180 -6.20 1.80 38.69
CA LEU A 180 -7.27 1.39 39.60
C LEU A 180 -8.65 1.45 38.96
N VAL A 181 -8.93 2.51 38.16
CA VAL A 181 -10.27 2.81 37.62
C VAL A 181 -10.48 2.22 36.23
N SER A 182 -9.43 2.25 35.38
CA SER A 182 -9.48 1.81 34.00
C SER A 182 -8.19 1.10 33.61
N PRO A 183 -7.98 -0.15 34.06
CA PRO A 183 -6.79 -0.90 33.73
C PRO A 183 -6.68 -1.12 32.22
N VAL A 184 -5.46 -0.96 31.67
CA VAL A 184 -5.17 -1.08 30.25
C VAL A 184 -4.50 -2.42 29.97
N GLY A 185 -4.97 -3.11 28.93
CA GLY A 185 -4.37 -4.36 28.46
C GLY A 185 -3.49 -4.15 27.21
N LYS A 186 -2.53 -5.03 26.99
CA LYS A 186 -1.72 -5.05 25.76
C LYS A 186 -2.61 -5.33 24.54
N GLY A 187 -2.53 -4.47 23.53
CA GLY A 187 -3.34 -4.56 22.33
C GLY A 187 -4.75 -3.96 22.44
N GLN A 188 -5.09 -3.33 23.56
CA GLN A 188 -6.35 -2.63 23.75
C GLN A 188 -6.42 -1.38 22.85
N ARG A 189 -7.57 -1.20 22.18
CA ARG A 189 -7.94 0.00 21.42
C ARG A 189 -8.99 0.80 22.15
#